data_c1e2b38acc32f8ff68341931857fff7c
#
_entry.id   c1e2b38acc32f8ff68341931857fff7c
#
_cell.length_a   1.000
_cell.length_b   1.000
_cell.length_c   1.000
_cell.angle_alpha   90.00
_cell.angle_beta   90.00
_cell.angle_gamma   90.00
#
_symmetry.space_group_name_H-M   'P 1'
#
loop_
_entity.id
_entity.type
_entity.pdbx_description
1 polymer ?
#
loop_
_entity_poly.entity_id
_entity_poly.type
_entity_poly.pdbx_seq_one_letter_code
_entity_poly.pdbx_strand_id
1 'polypeptide(L)'
;HTDIPRLRQGRLGAQFWSVYVPAELQGAASAEAVHVQIDTVRQIVRRYPRVFELAQSADDIVRIHRAGRIASMFGMEGGEAINNNLAVLRDFRAEGVLYMTLCHSKTTSWVDSATDAPVHGGLSPFGEEVVREMNRIGMLVDLSHVSADAMRDALRVSTAPVIFSHSSAFALTPHPRNVPDDVLRLVHQNGGVVMVNFYPAFTATEVWQWGARRLAEEARLKALNPGDPTAVTEGVAAWVVANPRPEIGVGVIADHIEHIAEVAGHDNVGIGSDF
;
A
#
# COMPACT_ATOMS: atom_id res chain seq x y z
N HIS A 1 11.73 3.54 13.42
CA HIS A 1 12.05 4.22 12.18
C HIS A 1 11.37 5.59 12.09
N THR A 2 10.07 5.68 12.40
CA THR A 2 9.30 6.93 12.37
C THR A 2 9.08 7.43 13.79
N ASP A 3 9.44 8.70 14.07
CA ASP A 3 9.24 9.37 15.34
C ASP A 3 8.99 10.88 15.13
N ILE A 4 8.40 11.54 16.11
CA ILE A 4 8.04 12.96 16.06
C ILE A 4 9.24 13.86 15.68
N PRO A 5 10.46 13.68 16.24
CA PRO A 5 11.61 14.48 15.85
C PRO A 5 11.93 14.39 14.36
N ARG A 6 11.94 13.17 13.78
CA ARG A 6 12.21 12.96 12.34
C ARG A 6 11.10 13.49 11.45
N LEU A 7 9.82 13.31 11.84
CA LEU A 7 8.69 13.88 11.12
C LEU A 7 8.80 15.40 11.02
N ARG A 8 9.18 16.07 12.11
CA ARG A 8 9.42 17.52 12.12
C ARG A 8 10.63 17.93 11.29
N GLN A 9 11.73 17.20 11.39
CA GLN A 9 12.93 17.43 10.60
C GLN A 9 12.63 17.29 9.10
N GLY A 10 11.86 16.27 8.72
CA GLY A 10 11.38 16.03 7.35
C GLY A 10 10.27 16.97 6.90
N ARG A 11 9.79 17.87 7.76
CA ARG A 11 8.71 18.83 7.47
C ARG A 11 7.44 18.15 6.96
N LEU A 12 7.11 16.97 7.50
CA LEU A 12 5.90 16.26 7.12
C LEU A 12 4.66 17.10 7.46
N GLY A 13 3.82 17.39 6.46
CA GLY A 13 2.60 18.18 6.63
C GLY A 13 1.34 17.34 6.82
N ALA A 14 1.31 16.16 6.22
CA ALA A 14 0.17 15.24 6.28
C ALA A 14 0.63 13.80 6.04
N GLN A 15 -0.10 12.82 6.60
CA GLN A 15 0.12 11.40 6.32
C GLN A 15 -1.16 10.59 6.48
N PHE A 16 -1.26 9.53 5.71
CA PHE A 16 -2.15 8.42 6.01
C PHE A 16 -1.46 7.48 7.01
N TRP A 17 -2.21 7.06 8.01
CA TRP A 17 -1.85 5.96 8.89
C TRP A 17 -2.48 4.70 8.32
N SER A 18 -1.67 3.72 7.95
CA SER A 18 -2.18 2.42 7.52
C SER A 18 -2.81 1.71 8.72
N VAL A 19 -4.11 1.43 8.63
CA VAL A 19 -4.81 0.55 9.55
C VAL A 19 -4.81 -0.85 8.92
N TYR A 20 -3.65 -1.49 8.99
CA TYR A 20 -3.32 -2.75 8.37
C TYR A 20 -3.52 -3.92 9.32
N VAL A 21 -3.95 -5.04 8.75
CA VAL A 21 -3.95 -6.35 9.42
C VAL A 21 -3.38 -7.42 8.49
N PRO A 22 -2.80 -8.51 9.04
CA PRO A 22 -2.28 -9.60 8.22
C PRO A 22 -3.36 -10.17 7.30
N ALA A 23 -3.01 -10.40 6.02
CA ALA A 23 -3.94 -10.90 5.00
C ALA A 23 -4.50 -12.32 5.30
N GLU A 24 -3.86 -13.05 6.21
CA GLU A 24 -4.34 -14.34 6.72
C GLU A 24 -5.54 -14.19 7.68
N LEU A 25 -5.71 -13.00 8.25
CA LEU A 25 -6.83 -12.71 9.13
C LEU A 25 -8.05 -12.36 8.28
N GLN A 26 -9.09 -13.18 8.35
CA GLN A 26 -10.26 -13.08 7.48
C GLN A 26 -11.55 -12.82 8.24
N GLY A 27 -12.56 -12.31 7.54
CA GLY A 27 -13.90 -12.16 8.06
C GLY A 27 -14.03 -11.15 9.20
N ALA A 28 -14.86 -11.47 10.20
CA ALA A 28 -15.14 -10.57 11.33
C ALA A 28 -13.89 -10.26 12.16
N ALA A 29 -12.94 -11.20 12.28
CA ALA A 29 -11.70 -10.97 13.01
C ALA A 29 -10.80 -9.94 12.35
N SER A 30 -10.78 -9.87 11.00
CA SER A 30 -10.08 -8.82 10.27
C SER A 30 -10.71 -7.46 10.52
N ALA A 31 -12.04 -7.35 10.48
CA ALA A 31 -12.76 -6.10 10.77
C ALA A 31 -12.48 -5.60 12.20
N GLU A 32 -12.54 -6.51 13.20
CA GLU A 32 -12.23 -6.17 14.60
C GLU A 32 -10.80 -5.64 14.76
N ALA A 33 -9.83 -6.29 14.11
CA ALA A 33 -8.44 -5.86 14.17
C ALA A 33 -8.24 -4.47 13.54
N VAL A 34 -8.94 -4.13 12.44
CA VAL A 34 -8.94 -2.79 11.85
C VAL A 34 -9.48 -1.76 12.84
N HIS A 35 -10.59 -2.05 13.55
CA HIS A 35 -11.12 -1.14 14.58
C HIS A 35 -10.10 -0.88 15.70
N VAL A 36 -9.36 -1.91 16.14
CA VAL A 36 -8.26 -1.75 17.12
C VAL A 36 -7.15 -0.83 16.58
N GLN A 37 -6.78 -0.96 15.30
CA GLN A 37 -5.80 -0.07 14.68
C GLN A 37 -6.29 1.37 14.59
N ILE A 38 -7.55 1.59 14.20
CA ILE A 38 -8.18 2.94 14.16
C ILE A 38 -8.14 3.57 15.56
N ASP A 39 -8.52 2.84 16.60
CA ASP A 39 -8.48 3.36 17.97
C ASP A 39 -7.04 3.66 18.42
N THR A 40 -6.08 2.82 18.06
CA THR A 40 -4.65 3.05 18.34
C THR A 40 -4.18 4.38 17.76
N VAL A 41 -4.48 4.66 16.50
CA VAL A 41 -4.12 5.93 15.86
C VAL A 41 -4.85 7.11 16.53
N ARG A 42 -6.14 6.96 16.85
CA ARG A 42 -6.90 7.98 17.60
C ARG A 42 -6.25 8.29 18.95
N GLN A 43 -5.77 7.28 19.66
CA GLN A 43 -5.05 7.45 20.94
C GLN A 43 -3.73 8.20 20.74
N ILE A 44 -2.95 7.89 19.69
CA ILE A 44 -1.71 8.60 19.35
C ILE A 44 -2.01 10.09 19.10
N VAL A 45 -3.02 10.40 18.27
CA VAL A 45 -3.39 11.78 17.96
C VAL A 45 -3.83 12.53 19.21
N ARG A 46 -4.65 11.91 20.08
CA ARG A 46 -5.09 12.50 21.36
C ARG A 46 -3.92 12.73 22.33
N ARG A 47 -2.92 11.84 22.34
CA ARG A 47 -1.75 11.94 23.21
C ARG A 47 -0.82 13.08 22.79
N TYR A 48 -0.76 13.40 21.51
CA TYR A 48 0.13 14.41 20.95
C TYR A 48 -0.62 15.53 20.17
N PRO A 49 -1.60 16.22 20.78
CA PRO A 49 -2.50 17.14 20.08
C PRO A 49 -1.81 18.41 19.54
N ARG A 50 -0.60 18.71 20.03
CA ARG A 50 0.26 19.79 19.51
C ARG A 50 1.10 19.35 18.29
N VAL A 51 1.04 18.07 17.90
CA VAL A 51 1.77 17.52 16.76
C VAL A 51 0.80 17.05 15.69
N PHE A 52 -0.22 16.30 16.08
CA PHE A 52 -1.16 15.65 15.16
C PHE A 52 -2.58 16.15 15.34
N GLU A 53 -3.33 16.15 14.24
CA GLU A 53 -4.79 16.34 14.23
C GLU A 53 -5.41 15.47 13.13
N LEU A 54 -6.58 14.88 13.41
CA LEU A 54 -7.32 14.11 12.41
C LEU A 54 -7.89 15.04 11.34
N ALA A 55 -7.71 14.65 10.07
CA ALA A 55 -8.27 15.31 8.90
C ALA A 55 -9.28 14.38 8.20
N GLN A 56 -10.39 14.95 7.74
CA GLN A 56 -11.46 14.26 7.02
C GLN A 56 -11.68 14.82 5.61
N SER A 57 -11.02 15.93 5.30
CA SER A 57 -11.12 16.63 4.02
C SER A 57 -9.80 17.28 3.62
N ALA A 58 -9.67 17.66 2.35
CA ALA A 58 -8.53 18.43 1.85
C ALA A 58 -8.40 19.77 2.58
N ASP A 59 -9.51 20.44 2.90
CA ASP A 59 -9.50 21.70 3.64
C ASP A 59 -8.98 21.52 5.06
N ASP A 60 -9.28 20.39 5.72
CA ASP A 60 -8.69 20.04 7.01
C ASP A 60 -7.18 19.92 6.92
N ILE A 61 -6.65 19.23 5.88
CA ILE A 61 -5.21 19.08 5.69
C ILE A 61 -4.54 20.46 5.61
N VAL A 62 -5.07 21.34 4.78
CA VAL A 62 -4.55 22.71 4.62
C VAL A 62 -4.62 23.50 5.93
N ARG A 63 -5.74 23.45 6.62
CA ARG A 63 -5.95 24.12 7.92
C ARG A 63 -4.99 23.63 8.97
N ILE A 64 -4.84 22.31 9.12
CA ILE A 64 -3.98 21.66 10.12
C ILE A 64 -2.52 21.98 9.84
N HIS A 65 -2.10 21.89 8.58
CA HIS A 65 -0.74 22.22 8.17
C HIS A 65 -0.40 23.69 8.45
N ARG A 66 -1.30 24.63 8.11
CA ARG A 66 -1.13 26.06 8.44
C ARG A 66 -1.03 26.32 9.93
N ALA A 67 -1.64 25.50 10.77
CA ALA A 67 -1.52 25.55 12.22
C ALA A 67 -0.23 24.91 12.77
N GLY A 68 0.68 24.48 11.89
CA GLY A 68 1.97 23.87 12.27
C GLY A 68 1.86 22.44 12.81
N ARG A 69 0.76 21.74 12.51
CA ARG A 69 0.53 20.35 12.90
C ARG A 69 0.53 19.43 11.68
N ILE A 70 0.63 18.13 11.92
CA ILE A 70 0.61 17.08 10.91
C ILE A 70 -0.82 16.56 10.80
N ALA A 71 -1.42 16.73 9.61
CA ALA A 71 -2.74 16.18 9.32
C ALA A 71 -2.66 14.65 9.27
N SER A 72 -3.53 13.99 10.01
CA SER A 72 -3.55 12.53 10.17
C SER A 72 -4.83 11.95 9.61
N MET A 73 -4.71 10.97 8.72
CA MET A 73 -5.83 10.34 8.02
C MET A 73 -5.75 8.83 8.19
N PHE A 74 -6.88 8.13 8.10
CA PHE A 74 -6.89 6.67 8.11
C PHE A 74 -6.93 6.14 6.68
N GLY A 75 -6.02 5.22 6.38
CA GLY A 75 -6.03 4.40 5.18
C GLY A 75 -6.15 2.92 5.56
N MET A 76 -7.16 2.23 5.09
CA MET A 76 -7.35 0.81 5.36
C MET A 76 -6.63 -0.01 4.30
N GLU A 77 -5.70 -0.84 4.73
CA GLU A 77 -4.93 -1.71 3.85
C GLU A 77 -5.43 -3.15 3.96
N GLY A 78 -6.26 -3.53 3.00
CA GLY A 78 -6.84 -4.85 2.86
C GLY A 78 -8.36 -4.88 2.88
N GLY A 79 -8.96 -5.08 1.69
CA GLY A 79 -10.42 -5.17 1.50
C GLY A 79 -11.05 -6.44 2.06
N GLU A 80 -10.27 -7.41 2.49
CA GLU A 80 -10.74 -8.58 3.25
C GLU A 80 -11.48 -8.19 4.54
N ALA A 81 -11.15 -7.01 5.09
CA ALA A 81 -11.78 -6.49 6.31
C ALA A 81 -13.25 -6.12 6.15
N ILE A 82 -13.74 -5.88 4.92
CA ILE A 82 -15.18 -5.63 4.72
C ILE A 82 -16.04 -6.91 4.83
N ASN A 83 -15.41 -8.09 4.94
CA ASN A 83 -16.09 -9.37 5.08
C ASN A 83 -17.21 -9.57 4.02
N ASN A 84 -16.92 -9.19 2.76
CA ASN A 84 -17.87 -9.24 1.64
C ASN A 84 -19.20 -8.51 1.90
N ASN A 85 -19.18 -7.44 2.69
CA ASN A 85 -20.37 -6.73 3.11
C ASN A 85 -20.20 -5.21 2.95
N LEU A 86 -20.97 -4.61 2.04
CA LEU A 86 -20.96 -3.17 1.79
C LEU A 86 -21.44 -2.33 3.01
N ALA A 87 -22.18 -2.90 3.96
CA ALA A 87 -22.53 -2.19 5.18
C ALA A 87 -21.27 -1.96 6.04
N VAL A 88 -20.41 -2.98 6.18
CA VAL A 88 -19.13 -2.85 6.90
C VAL A 88 -18.22 -1.82 6.23
N LEU A 89 -18.19 -1.77 4.90
CA LEU A 89 -17.47 -0.71 4.17
C LEU A 89 -17.97 0.70 4.54
N ARG A 90 -19.30 0.89 4.63
CA ARG A 90 -19.90 2.16 5.06
C ARG A 90 -19.56 2.51 6.50
N ASP A 91 -19.55 1.52 7.38
CA ASP A 91 -19.19 1.70 8.80
C ASP A 91 -17.74 2.21 8.92
N PHE A 92 -16.77 1.61 8.21
CA PHE A 92 -15.39 2.11 8.17
C PHE A 92 -15.31 3.55 7.64
N ARG A 93 -16.09 3.89 6.59
CA ARG A 93 -16.13 5.29 6.11
C ARG A 93 -16.70 6.23 7.17
N ALA A 94 -17.74 5.83 7.88
CA ALA A 94 -18.32 6.61 8.97
C ALA A 94 -17.35 6.80 10.14
N GLU A 95 -16.46 5.84 10.38
CA GLU A 95 -15.36 5.96 11.35
C GLU A 95 -14.21 6.85 10.90
N GLY A 96 -14.22 7.30 9.65
CA GLY A 96 -13.24 8.24 9.12
C GLY A 96 -12.17 7.64 8.25
N VAL A 97 -12.30 6.39 7.81
CA VAL A 97 -11.40 5.80 6.81
C VAL A 97 -11.62 6.51 5.47
N LEU A 98 -10.54 7.03 4.88
CA LEU A 98 -10.61 7.83 3.65
C LEU A 98 -10.23 7.06 2.41
N TYR A 99 -9.45 6.00 2.52
CA TYR A 99 -9.23 5.05 1.42
C TYR A 99 -9.29 3.60 1.91
N MET A 100 -9.53 2.69 0.97
CA MET A 100 -9.37 1.26 1.17
C MET A 100 -8.59 0.67 0.00
N THR A 101 -7.48 -0.03 0.31
CA THR A 101 -6.80 -0.92 -0.63
C THR A 101 -7.67 -2.15 -0.86
N LEU A 102 -7.98 -2.49 -2.11
CA LEU A 102 -8.98 -3.50 -2.42
C LEU A 102 -8.61 -4.93 -1.95
N CYS A 103 -7.31 -5.25 -1.88
CA CYS A 103 -6.77 -6.43 -1.20
C CYS A 103 -5.35 -6.14 -0.71
N HIS A 104 -4.80 -7.02 0.12
CA HIS A 104 -3.38 -7.02 0.45
C HIS A 104 -2.63 -8.08 -0.37
N SER A 105 -1.81 -8.92 0.25
CA SER A 105 -0.97 -9.92 -0.42
C SER A 105 -1.72 -11.17 -0.90
N LYS A 106 -3.01 -11.28 -0.62
CA LYS A 106 -3.85 -12.43 -0.98
C LYS A 106 -5.01 -12.02 -1.87
N THR A 107 -5.29 -12.88 -2.87
CA THR A 107 -6.53 -12.81 -3.65
C THR A 107 -7.72 -13.04 -2.73
N THR A 108 -8.69 -12.12 -2.78
CA THR A 108 -9.93 -12.23 -2.02
C THR A 108 -11.01 -12.94 -2.85
N SER A 109 -12.23 -13.06 -2.32
CA SER A 109 -13.35 -13.61 -3.08
C SER A 109 -13.86 -12.69 -4.20
N TRP A 110 -13.29 -11.49 -4.40
CA TRP A 110 -13.79 -10.49 -5.34
C TRP A 110 -12.73 -9.65 -6.05
N VAL A 111 -11.44 -9.77 -5.70
CA VAL A 111 -10.33 -9.08 -6.39
C VAL A 111 -9.06 -9.91 -6.33
N ASP A 112 -8.34 -9.95 -7.45
CA ASP A 112 -7.05 -10.61 -7.56
C ASP A 112 -5.92 -9.73 -7.03
N SER A 113 -5.10 -10.31 -6.13
CA SER A 113 -3.85 -9.71 -5.66
C SER A 113 -2.73 -9.85 -6.71
N ALA A 114 -1.82 -8.89 -6.76
CA ALA A 114 -0.61 -8.94 -7.58
C ALA A 114 0.38 -10.05 -7.16
N THR A 115 0.29 -10.53 -5.92
CA THR A 115 1.26 -11.47 -5.32
C THR A 115 0.67 -12.83 -4.96
N ASP A 116 -0.54 -13.12 -5.44
CA ASP A 116 -1.20 -14.42 -5.24
C ASP A 116 -1.74 -14.96 -6.57
N ALA A 117 -2.23 -16.19 -6.56
CA ALA A 117 -2.81 -16.81 -7.74
C ALA A 117 -4.07 -16.05 -8.20
N PRO A 118 -4.19 -15.70 -9.49
CA PRO A 118 -5.39 -15.05 -9.99
C PRO A 118 -6.57 -16.03 -10.02
N VAL A 119 -7.76 -15.53 -9.67
CA VAL A 119 -9.00 -16.31 -9.62
C VAL A 119 -10.08 -15.68 -10.49
N HIS A 120 -10.12 -14.34 -10.58
CA HIS A 120 -11.19 -13.58 -11.22
C HIS A 120 -10.80 -13.00 -12.58
N GLY A 121 -9.49 -12.91 -12.88
CA GLY A 121 -8.97 -12.17 -14.02
C GLY A 121 -9.12 -10.65 -13.82
N GLY A 122 -9.05 -10.19 -12.57
CA GLY A 122 -9.21 -8.81 -12.15
C GLY A 122 -10.22 -8.64 -11.01
N LEU A 123 -11.31 -7.89 -11.25
CA LEU A 123 -12.44 -7.74 -10.31
C LEU A 123 -13.57 -8.73 -10.64
N SER A 124 -14.16 -9.32 -9.60
CA SER A 124 -15.46 -9.98 -9.74
C SER A 124 -16.60 -8.96 -9.87
N PRO A 125 -17.84 -9.35 -10.23
CA PRO A 125 -18.99 -8.44 -10.21
C PRO A 125 -19.18 -7.73 -8.86
N PHE A 126 -18.96 -8.42 -7.74
CA PHE A 126 -19.01 -7.80 -6.41
C PHE A 126 -17.86 -6.81 -6.19
N GLY A 127 -16.66 -7.09 -6.72
CA GLY A 127 -15.53 -6.15 -6.69
C GLY A 127 -15.86 -4.84 -7.40
N GLU A 128 -16.56 -4.90 -8.54
CA GLU A 128 -17.06 -3.70 -9.21
C GLU A 128 -18.11 -2.94 -8.38
N GLU A 129 -18.98 -3.66 -7.67
CA GLU A 129 -19.94 -3.03 -6.74
C GLU A 129 -19.23 -2.34 -5.59
N VAL A 130 -18.16 -2.92 -5.04
CA VAL A 130 -17.33 -2.29 -3.99
C VAL A 130 -16.73 -0.97 -4.52
N VAL A 131 -16.14 -0.95 -5.71
CA VAL A 131 -15.59 0.27 -6.32
C VAL A 131 -16.66 1.35 -6.48
N ARG A 132 -17.85 0.98 -7.01
CA ARG A 132 -18.97 1.93 -7.16
C ARG A 132 -19.45 2.47 -5.83
N GLU A 133 -19.53 1.62 -4.81
CA GLU A 133 -19.94 2.02 -3.47
C GLU A 133 -18.92 2.93 -2.81
N MET A 134 -17.61 2.65 -2.94
CA MET A 134 -16.55 3.54 -2.47
C MET A 134 -16.68 4.93 -3.10
N ASN A 135 -16.89 5.03 -4.41
CA ASN A 135 -17.13 6.31 -5.07
C ASN A 135 -18.37 7.01 -4.50
N ARG A 136 -19.48 6.28 -4.29
CA ARG A 136 -20.74 6.84 -3.76
C ARG A 136 -20.60 7.43 -2.36
N ILE A 137 -19.82 6.78 -1.48
CA ILE A 137 -19.62 7.22 -0.10
C ILE A 137 -18.44 8.19 0.09
N GLY A 138 -17.73 8.53 -1.00
CA GLY A 138 -16.56 9.40 -0.95
C GLY A 138 -15.35 8.76 -0.24
N MET A 139 -15.11 7.47 -0.50
CA MET A 139 -13.91 6.75 -0.09
C MET A 139 -13.02 6.55 -1.32
N LEU A 140 -11.74 6.92 -1.24
CA LEU A 140 -10.79 6.72 -2.32
C LEU A 140 -10.54 5.22 -2.55
N VAL A 141 -10.53 4.81 -3.82
CA VAL A 141 -10.16 3.45 -4.23
C VAL A 141 -8.65 3.39 -4.33
N ASP A 142 -8.02 2.55 -3.51
CA ASP A 142 -6.59 2.33 -3.55
C ASP A 142 -6.27 1.03 -4.29
N LEU A 143 -5.46 1.16 -5.34
CA LEU A 143 -5.09 0.09 -6.27
C LEU A 143 -3.69 -0.49 -6.01
N SER A 144 -3.02 -0.08 -4.93
CA SER A 144 -1.83 -0.80 -4.48
C SER A 144 -2.20 -2.25 -4.16
N HIS A 145 -1.29 -3.19 -4.35
CA HIS A 145 -1.46 -4.63 -4.14
C HIS A 145 -2.30 -5.41 -5.15
N VAL A 146 -3.22 -4.79 -5.86
CA VAL A 146 -4.09 -5.53 -6.79
C VAL A 146 -3.36 -5.93 -8.08
N SER A 147 -3.81 -6.98 -8.74
CA SER A 147 -3.27 -7.40 -10.04
C SER A 147 -3.44 -6.32 -11.11
N ALA A 148 -2.61 -6.35 -12.16
CA ALA A 148 -2.70 -5.39 -13.26
C ALA A 148 -4.08 -5.41 -13.95
N ASP A 149 -4.75 -6.56 -14.01
CA ASP A 149 -6.10 -6.69 -14.57
C ASP A 149 -7.13 -6.03 -13.62
N ALA A 150 -6.99 -6.20 -12.31
CA ALA A 150 -7.84 -5.50 -11.35
C ALA A 150 -7.61 -3.98 -11.36
N MET A 151 -6.38 -3.49 -11.62
CA MET A 151 -6.11 -2.05 -11.82
C MET A 151 -6.92 -1.52 -13.01
N ARG A 152 -6.91 -2.23 -14.16
CA ARG A 152 -7.67 -1.84 -15.37
C ARG A 152 -9.16 -1.87 -15.12
N ASP A 153 -9.67 -2.91 -14.48
CA ASP A 153 -11.10 -3.03 -14.16
C ASP A 153 -11.56 -1.92 -13.23
N ALA A 154 -10.82 -1.65 -12.16
CA ALA A 154 -11.16 -0.58 -11.22
C ALA A 154 -11.15 0.80 -11.90
N LEU A 155 -10.16 1.09 -12.76
CA LEU A 155 -10.10 2.34 -13.54
C LEU A 155 -11.25 2.46 -14.55
N ARG A 156 -11.72 1.35 -15.11
CA ARG A 156 -12.89 1.31 -15.99
C ARG A 156 -14.19 1.61 -15.23
N VAL A 157 -14.30 1.17 -13.98
CA VAL A 157 -15.52 1.27 -13.16
C VAL A 157 -15.58 2.56 -12.34
N SER A 158 -14.43 3.05 -11.88
CA SER A 158 -14.36 4.22 -11.01
C SER A 158 -14.76 5.50 -11.74
N THR A 159 -15.68 6.25 -11.16
CA THR A 159 -16.11 7.58 -11.59
C THR A 159 -15.41 8.71 -10.86
N ALA A 160 -14.49 8.39 -9.93
CA ALA A 160 -13.70 9.31 -9.17
C ALA A 160 -12.21 8.98 -9.29
N PRO A 161 -11.29 9.94 -9.06
CA PRO A 161 -9.86 9.67 -9.03
C PRO A 161 -9.50 8.54 -8.07
N VAL A 162 -8.68 7.61 -8.56
CA VAL A 162 -8.12 6.52 -7.75
C VAL A 162 -6.77 6.90 -7.19
N ILE A 163 -6.29 6.13 -6.20
CA ILE A 163 -4.91 6.25 -5.72
C ILE A 163 -4.19 4.91 -5.83
N PHE A 164 -2.87 4.99 -5.90
CA PHE A 164 -1.96 3.91 -5.56
C PHE A 164 -1.17 4.40 -4.35
N SER A 165 -1.55 3.98 -3.16
CA SER A 165 -0.99 4.51 -1.90
C SER A 165 0.51 4.24 -1.76
N HIS A 166 1.02 3.15 -2.38
CA HIS A 166 2.43 2.76 -2.36
C HIS A 166 2.76 1.78 -3.50
N SER A 167 3.01 2.30 -4.68
CA SER A 167 3.41 1.51 -5.87
C SER A 167 4.42 2.28 -6.70
N SER A 168 5.27 1.56 -7.45
CA SER A 168 6.31 2.15 -8.30
C SER A 168 6.08 1.83 -9.78
N ALA A 169 6.98 2.19 -10.68
CA ALA A 169 6.84 1.94 -12.12
C ALA A 169 7.31 0.52 -12.49
N PHE A 170 6.45 -0.25 -13.16
CA PHE A 170 6.77 -1.60 -13.63
C PHE A 170 7.87 -1.60 -14.70
N ALA A 171 7.91 -0.57 -15.55
CA ALA A 171 8.92 -0.45 -16.60
C ALA A 171 10.34 -0.38 -16.07
N LEU A 172 10.57 0.17 -14.87
CA LEU A 172 11.87 0.24 -14.23
C LEU A 172 12.19 -0.98 -13.39
N THR A 173 11.21 -1.49 -12.67
CA THR A 173 11.34 -2.72 -11.88
C THR A 173 10.10 -3.58 -12.13
N PRO A 174 10.23 -4.70 -12.90
CA PRO A 174 9.10 -5.52 -13.32
C PRO A 174 8.55 -6.41 -12.20
N HIS A 175 8.41 -5.83 -11.01
CA HIS A 175 7.78 -6.47 -9.87
C HIS A 175 6.25 -6.35 -10.01
N PRO A 176 5.47 -7.42 -9.74
CA PRO A 176 4.02 -7.39 -9.92
C PRO A 176 3.27 -6.34 -9.08
N ARG A 177 3.89 -5.83 -8.00
CA ARG A 177 3.37 -4.73 -7.18
C ARG A 177 3.44 -3.37 -7.88
N ASN A 178 4.15 -3.24 -8.98
CA ASN A 178 4.37 -1.99 -9.70
C ASN A 178 3.35 -1.77 -10.82
N VAL A 179 3.16 -0.52 -11.19
CA VAL A 179 2.11 -0.07 -12.12
C VAL A 179 2.64 -0.11 -13.56
N PRO A 180 2.00 -0.87 -14.48
CA PRO A 180 2.34 -0.87 -15.90
C PRO A 180 2.05 0.48 -16.58
N ASP A 181 2.79 0.81 -17.64
CA ASP A 181 2.64 2.09 -18.36
C ASP A 181 1.26 2.30 -19.01
N ASP A 182 0.60 1.24 -19.45
CA ASP A 182 -0.76 1.33 -19.95
C ASP A 182 -1.74 1.72 -18.84
N VAL A 183 -1.53 1.23 -17.62
CA VAL A 183 -2.30 1.61 -16.43
C VAL A 183 -1.96 3.06 -16.02
N LEU A 184 -0.68 3.47 -16.06
CA LEU A 184 -0.29 4.87 -15.79
C LEU A 184 -1.02 5.86 -16.71
N ARG A 185 -1.19 5.52 -18.00
CA ARG A 185 -1.97 6.34 -18.95
C ARG A 185 -3.46 6.40 -18.58
N LEU A 186 -4.03 5.32 -18.05
CA LEU A 186 -5.41 5.32 -17.54
C LEU A 186 -5.54 6.15 -16.27
N VAL A 187 -4.53 6.14 -15.38
CA VAL A 187 -4.47 7.01 -14.18
C VAL A 187 -4.49 8.48 -14.59
N HIS A 188 -3.73 8.86 -15.62
CA HIS A 188 -3.78 10.22 -16.17
C HIS A 188 -5.19 10.63 -16.58
N GLN A 189 -5.90 9.77 -17.32
CA GLN A 189 -7.27 10.02 -17.77
C GLN A 189 -8.28 10.09 -16.63
N ASN A 190 -8.06 9.30 -15.57
CA ASN A 190 -8.90 9.25 -14.38
C ASN A 190 -8.64 10.43 -13.42
N GLY A 191 -7.48 11.11 -13.53
CA GLY A 191 -7.04 12.15 -12.60
C GLY A 191 -6.54 11.58 -11.25
N GLY A 192 -6.20 10.29 -11.21
CA GLY A 192 -5.66 9.60 -10.05
C GLY A 192 -4.20 9.93 -9.75
N VAL A 193 -3.67 9.36 -8.66
CA VAL A 193 -2.28 9.59 -8.21
C VAL A 193 -1.59 8.28 -7.88
N VAL A 194 -0.37 8.09 -8.40
CA VAL A 194 0.52 6.99 -8.01
C VAL A 194 1.55 7.52 -7.01
N MET A 195 1.50 7.02 -5.79
CA MET A 195 2.45 7.40 -4.74
C MET A 195 3.60 6.39 -4.69
N VAL A 196 4.80 6.87 -5.03
CA VAL A 196 6.00 6.04 -5.18
C VAL A 196 6.41 5.46 -3.83
N ASN A 197 6.59 4.16 -3.81
CA ASN A 197 6.98 3.39 -2.64
C ASN A 197 8.51 3.36 -2.51
N PHE A 198 9.02 3.20 -1.28
CA PHE A 198 10.46 3.18 -1.00
C PHE A 198 10.99 1.79 -0.66
N TYR A 199 10.14 0.76 -0.73
CA TYR A 199 10.61 -0.59 -0.45
C TYR A 199 11.58 -1.06 -1.54
N PRO A 200 12.83 -1.40 -1.18
CA PRO A 200 13.90 -1.60 -2.16
C PRO A 200 13.65 -2.69 -3.19
N ALA A 201 12.89 -3.73 -2.85
CA ALA A 201 12.58 -4.80 -3.81
C ALA A 201 11.56 -4.37 -4.87
N PHE A 202 10.81 -3.27 -4.66
CA PHE A 202 9.88 -2.73 -5.64
C PHE A 202 10.51 -1.60 -6.48
N THR A 203 11.69 -1.12 -6.08
CA THR A 203 12.36 -0.01 -6.76
C THR A 203 13.67 -0.40 -7.44
N ALA A 204 14.21 -1.61 -7.15
CA ALA A 204 15.45 -2.08 -7.77
C ALA A 204 15.38 -3.57 -8.07
N THR A 205 15.48 -3.92 -9.35
CA THR A 205 15.40 -5.30 -9.85
C THR A 205 16.48 -6.20 -9.21
N GLU A 206 17.68 -5.71 -9.03
CA GLU A 206 18.79 -6.44 -8.41
C GLU A 206 18.52 -6.77 -6.93
N VAL A 207 17.84 -5.88 -6.20
CA VAL A 207 17.43 -6.14 -4.81
C VAL A 207 16.29 -7.16 -4.75
N TRP A 208 15.32 -7.06 -5.64
CA TRP A 208 14.26 -8.05 -5.76
C TRP A 208 14.82 -9.44 -6.07
N GLN A 209 15.69 -9.55 -7.08
CA GLN A 209 16.34 -10.80 -7.43
C GLN A 209 17.22 -11.36 -6.31
N TRP A 210 17.92 -10.48 -5.58
CA TRP A 210 18.67 -10.89 -4.39
C TRP A 210 17.74 -11.49 -3.32
N GLY A 211 16.61 -10.85 -3.07
CA GLY A 211 15.60 -11.34 -2.14
C GLY A 211 15.07 -12.72 -2.52
N ALA A 212 14.78 -12.94 -3.82
CA ALA A 212 14.34 -14.24 -4.34
C ALA A 212 15.42 -15.34 -4.13
N ARG A 213 16.70 -15.04 -4.39
CA ARG A 213 17.81 -15.98 -4.13
C ARG A 213 17.96 -16.31 -2.65
N ARG A 214 17.82 -15.29 -1.77
CA ARG A 214 17.87 -15.49 -0.31
C ARG A 214 16.74 -16.41 0.18
N LEU A 215 15.51 -16.22 -0.33
CA LEU A 215 14.38 -17.08 0.00
C LEU A 215 14.57 -18.53 -0.51
N ALA A 216 15.13 -18.69 -1.71
CA ALA A 216 15.45 -20.02 -2.25
C ALA A 216 16.50 -20.73 -1.39
N GLU A 217 17.53 -20.02 -0.93
CA GLU A 217 18.55 -20.59 -0.04
C GLU A 217 17.97 -20.95 1.34
N GLU A 218 17.10 -20.11 1.90
CA GLU A 218 16.41 -20.42 3.13
C GLU A 218 15.55 -21.69 3.01
N ALA A 219 14.82 -21.83 1.90
CA ALA A 219 14.02 -23.03 1.63
C ALA A 219 14.91 -24.28 1.49
N ARG A 220 16.05 -24.17 0.82
CA ARG A 220 17.05 -25.25 0.70
C ARG A 220 17.58 -25.66 2.08
N LEU A 221 17.96 -24.71 2.91
CA LEU A 221 18.46 -24.96 4.26
C LEU A 221 17.39 -25.61 5.16
N LYS A 222 16.15 -25.17 5.08
CA LYS A 222 15.02 -25.80 5.80
C LYS A 222 14.84 -27.28 5.40
N ALA A 223 14.96 -27.59 4.11
CA ALA A 223 14.85 -28.97 3.62
C ALA A 223 16.02 -29.87 4.08
N LEU A 224 17.22 -29.30 4.22
CA LEU A 224 18.42 -30.05 4.66
C LEU A 224 18.53 -30.20 6.19
N ASN A 225 17.88 -29.31 6.95
CA ASN A 225 17.95 -29.28 8.42
C ASN A 225 16.52 -29.34 9.01
N PRO A 226 15.78 -30.45 8.80
CA PRO A 226 14.42 -30.58 9.31
C PRO A 226 14.44 -30.59 10.83
N GLY A 227 13.69 -29.65 11.44
CA GLY A 227 13.60 -29.51 12.91
C GLY A 227 14.75 -28.74 13.57
N ASP A 228 15.72 -28.22 12.82
CA ASP A 228 16.79 -27.36 13.35
C ASP A 228 16.70 -25.91 12.81
N PRO A 229 15.88 -25.03 13.43
CA PRO A 229 15.75 -23.64 13.02
C PRO A 229 17.04 -22.83 13.24
N THR A 230 17.90 -23.26 14.17
CA THR A 230 19.19 -22.58 14.45
C THR A 230 20.13 -22.76 13.27
N ALA A 231 20.34 -24.00 12.81
CA ALA A 231 21.17 -24.26 11.63
C ALA A 231 20.65 -23.52 10.37
N VAL A 232 19.33 -23.40 10.20
CA VAL A 232 18.74 -22.62 9.11
C VAL A 232 19.11 -21.14 9.24
N THR A 233 18.94 -20.57 10.42
CA THR A 233 19.22 -19.14 10.67
C THR A 233 20.72 -18.82 10.45
N GLU A 234 21.61 -19.64 11.00
CA GLU A 234 23.06 -19.49 10.81
C GLU A 234 23.48 -19.65 9.37
N GLY A 235 22.91 -20.63 8.66
CA GLY A 235 23.17 -20.86 7.24
C GLY A 235 22.73 -19.69 6.37
N VAL A 236 21.55 -19.11 6.62
CA VAL A 236 21.07 -17.90 5.92
C VAL A 236 21.99 -16.72 6.22
N ALA A 237 22.42 -16.54 7.48
CA ALA A 237 23.35 -15.47 7.84
C ALA A 237 24.68 -15.60 7.11
N ALA A 238 25.25 -16.82 7.04
CA ALA A 238 26.47 -17.09 6.30
C ALA A 238 26.31 -16.82 4.79
N TRP A 239 25.16 -17.21 4.22
CA TRP A 239 24.85 -16.92 2.82
C TRP A 239 24.77 -15.40 2.55
N VAL A 240 24.13 -14.63 3.43
CA VAL A 240 24.03 -13.15 3.32
C VAL A 240 25.43 -12.50 3.36
N VAL A 241 26.31 -12.97 4.21
CA VAL A 241 27.71 -12.49 4.27
C VAL A 241 28.45 -12.78 2.95
N ALA A 242 28.27 -13.97 2.38
CA ALA A 242 28.88 -14.35 1.11
C ALA A 242 28.22 -13.68 -0.12
N ASN A 243 26.98 -13.26 0.01
CA ASN A 243 26.16 -12.62 -1.03
C ASN A 243 25.55 -11.33 -0.48
N PRO A 244 26.32 -10.26 -0.32
CA PRO A 244 25.82 -9.02 0.25
C PRO A 244 24.65 -8.46 -0.58
N ARG A 245 23.68 -7.89 0.12
CA ARG A 245 22.54 -7.22 -0.53
C ARG A 245 23.05 -6.04 -1.36
N PRO A 246 22.58 -5.86 -2.61
CA PRO A 246 22.89 -4.68 -3.39
C PRO A 246 22.54 -3.39 -2.65
N GLU A 247 23.47 -2.44 -2.66
CA GLU A 247 23.23 -1.09 -2.14
C GLU A 247 22.55 -0.23 -3.21
N ILE A 248 21.46 0.43 -2.82
CA ILE A 248 20.75 1.37 -3.68
C ILE A 248 20.66 2.72 -2.99
N GLY A 249 20.78 3.78 -3.76
CA GLY A 249 20.64 5.17 -3.29
C GLY A 249 19.22 5.72 -3.52
N VAL A 250 19.00 6.92 -3.03
CA VAL A 250 17.74 7.66 -3.23
C VAL A 250 17.44 7.94 -4.72
N GLY A 251 18.46 7.90 -5.58
CA GLY A 251 18.33 8.11 -7.03
C GLY A 251 17.29 7.18 -7.67
N VAL A 252 17.25 5.91 -7.27
CA VAL A 252 16.25 4.96 -7.83
C VAL A 252 14.81 5.36 -7.54
N ILE A 253 14.56 6.05 -6.41
CA ILE A 253 13.24 6.59 -6.09
C ILE A 253 12.91 7.78 -7.01
N ALA A 254 13.89 8.64 -7.27
CA ALA A 254 13.74 9.76 -8.20
C ALA A 254 13.45 9.26 -9.63
N ASP A 255 14.14 8.22 -10.09
CA ASP A 255 13.91 7.62 -11.41
C ASP A 255 12.45 7.11 -11.55
N HIS A 256 11.90 6.47 -10.51
CA HIS A 256 10.49 6.06 -10.50
C HIS A 256 9.52 7.24 -10.53
N ILE A 257 9.80 8.31 -9.77
CA ILE A 257 8.99 9.53 -9.77
C ILE A 257 9.02 10.17 -11.17
N GLU A 258 10.20 10.30 -11.79
CA GLU A 258 10.35 10.86 -13.13
C GLU A 258 9.59 10.04 -14.16
N HIS A 259 9.76 8.72 -14.19
CA HIS A 259 9.06 7.85 -15.13
C HIS A 259 7.53 7.96 -15.00
N ILE A 260 7.00 7.93 -13.77
CA ILE A 260 5.55 8.08 -13.56
C ILE A 260 5.08 9.47 -14.00
N ALA A 261 5.86 10.53 -13.69
CA ALA A 261 5.53 11.88 -14.12
C ALA A 261 5.57 12.05 -15.65
N GLU A 262 6.49 11.37 -16.34
CA GLU A 262 6.57 11.37 -17.81
C GLU A 262 5.36 10.66 -18.45
N VAL A 263 4.91 9.54 -17.89
CA VAL A 263 3.84 8.71 -18.47
C VAL A 263 2.45 9.17 -18.04
N ALA A 264 2.26 9.47 -16.76
CA ALA A 264 0.97 9.84 -16.18
C ALA A 264 0.78 11.35 -16.01
N GLY A 265 1.87 12.12 -15.91
CA GLY A 265 1.83 13.56 -15.65
C GLY A 265 2.32 13.92 -14.23
N HIS A 266 2.86 15.14 -14.10
CA HIS A 266 3.39 15.61 -12.82
C HIS A 266 2.35 15.74 -11.72
N ASP A 267 1.09 15.99 -12.05
CA ASP A 267 -0.02 16.08 -11.09
C ASP A 267 -0.51 14.69 -10.63
N ASN A 268 0.00 13.61 -11.26
CA ASN A 268 -0.44 12.23 -11.04
C ASN A 268 0.61 11.39 -10.28
N VAL A 269 1.67 12.01 -9.75
CA VAL A 269 2.71 11.34 -8.97
C VAL A 269 2.82 11.92 -7.55
N GLY A 270 3.03 11.05 -6.57
CA GLY A 270 3.18 11.42 -5.16
C GLY A 270 4.18 10.53 -4.44
N ILE A 271 4.24 10.66 -3.11
CA ILE A 271 5.12 9.88 -2.24
C ILE A 271 4.29 9.00 -1.32
N GLY A 272 4.51 7.68 -1.41
CA GLY A 272 3.88 6.66 -0.59
C GLY A 272 4.92 5.73 -0.01
N SER A 273 5.70 6.21 0.95
CA SER A 273 6.94 5.60 1.42
C SER A 273 6.85 4.15 1.88
N ASP A 274 5.72 3.73 2.42
CA ASP A 274 5.50 2.39 2.96
C ASP A 274 6.35 2.10 4.23
N PHE A 275 6.47 3.11 5.14
CA PHE A 275 7.19 3.03 6.42
C PHE A 275 6.27 2.84 7.62
#